data_849e1fedb8dbd2ee037a6d6f8a878a6f
#
_entry.id   849e1fedb8dbd2ee037a6d6f8a878a6f
#
_cell.length_a   1.000
_cell.length_b   1.000
_cell.length_c   1.000
_cell.angle_alpha   90.00
_cell.angle_beta   90.00
_cell.angle_gamma   90.00
#
_symmetry.space_group_name_H-M   'P 1'
#
loop_
_entity.id
_entity.type
_entity.pdbx_description
1 polymer ?
#
loop_
_entity_poly.entity_id
_entity_poly.type
_entity_poly.pdbx_seq_one_letter_code
_entity_poly.pdbx_strand_id
1 'polypeptide(L)'
;MDREVCETTKNSLEHSLQQLKSHFTWNLVEGEHSLDDFEDRVCNESEFQNSEFKATMCNIQAYIKHRRGQHDAALGYLRQAEEFIRREHADQAEVRSLVTWGNYAWVYYHLGRFAEAQLYVDKVKQVCQKFSSPYRIESPELDCEEGWTRLKCGANQNERAKVCFEKALQKNPKNPEFASGLAIASYRLDTKPPSQDPVNPLRQAIRLNPDNQYVKVLLALKLQKMNKKDEGERLVEEALEKAPLATDVIRGAAKLYRRTGDLDQAIELLRKALQCMPNNIYLHCHIGCCYRAKVLEVEKMGGEREELQRLIRHAIDHLKRADESNGNFFRISSYLACLYAQVGQYEEAEYYFQKEFSKELSPVAKQVLHLRYGNFQLFQRKCEDKAIHHFIEGVKINQGSKEGEKMRNKLQRLANIKLSKNRADPKALHLLAFLQELNEDMQPAAEYSERCLDSGNHIPSASLAEE
;
A
#
# COMPACT_ATOMS: atom_id res chain seq x y z
N MET A 1 -34.61 -31.37 24.57
CA MET A 1 -33.44 -32.27 24.43
C MET A 1 -32.67 -32.02 23.15
N ASP A 2 -33.33 -31.90 21.99
CA ASP A 2 -32.60 -31.73 20.72
C ASP A 2 -31.93 -30.35 20.53
N ARG A 3 -32.48 -29.26 21.08
CA ARG A 3 -31.90 -27.92 21.00
C ARG A 3 -30.63 -27.77 21.85
N GLU A 4 -30.62 -28.28 23.07
CA GLU A 4 -29.45 -28.24 23.96
C GLU A 4 -28.26 -29.08 23.44
N VAL A 5 -28.56 -30.24 22.87
CA VAL A 5 -27.55 -31.12 22.25
C VAL A 5 -26.94 -30.47 21.00
N CYS A 6 -27.79 -29.81 20.21
CA CYS A 6 -27.33 -29.08 19.02
C CYS A 6 -26.44 -27.87 19.39
N GLU A 7 -26.80 -27.15 20.44
CA GLU A 7 -26.07 -25.98 20.91
C GLU A 7 -24.71 -26.34 21.57
N THR A 8 -24.69 -27.44 22.33
CA THR A 8 -23.45 -27.99 22.90
C THR A 8 -22.48 -28.49 21.81
N THR A 9 -22.98 -29.14 20.77
CA THR A 9 -22.19 -29.61 19.63
C THR A 9 -21.63 -28.44 18.85
N LYS A 10 -22.43 -27.41 18.61
CA LYS A 10 -22.02 -26.17 17.93
C LYS A 10 -20.90 -25.45 18.69
N ASN A 11 -21.05 -25.27 20.01
CA ASN A 11 -20.06 -24.61 20.86
C ASN A 11 -18.75 -25.40 20.93
N SER A 12 -18.79 -26.71 21.01
CA SER A 12 -17.62 -27.58 20.99
C SER A 12 -16.86 -27.51 19.66
N LEU A 13 -17.60 -27.49 18.54
CA LEU A 13 -17.04 -27.37 17.21
C LEU A 13 -16.38 -25.98 17.03
N GLU A 14 -17.05 -24.91 17.45
CA GLU A 14 -16.50 -23.55 17.37
C GLU A 14 -15.21 -23.41 18.16
N HIS A 15 -15.15 -23.98 19.37
CA HIS A 15 -13.91 -24.00 20.15
C HIS A 15 -12.77 -24.74 19.42
N SER A 16 -13.08 -25.82 18.73
CA SER A 16 -12.10 -26.54 17.89
C SER A 16 -11.62 -25.69 16.71
N LEU A 17 -12.57 -25.00 16.03
CA LEU A 17 -12.29 -24.12 14.89
C LEU A 17 -11.37 -22.95 15.25
N GLN A 18 -11.54 -22.35 16.42
CA GLN A 18 -10.71 -21.26 16.92
C GLN A 18 -9.24 -21.66 17.14
N GLN A 19 -8.97 -22.96 17.30
CA GLN A 19 -7.61 -23.46 17.46
C GLN A 19 -6.88 -23.74 16.13
N LEU A 20 -7.60 -23.78 15.00
CA LEU A 20 -7.01 -24.03 13.68
C LEU A 20 -6.18 -22.85 13.19
N LYS A 21 -5.11 -23.11 12.45
CA LYS A 21 -4.45 -22.10 11.63
C LYS A 21 -5.24 -21.93 10.33
N SER A 22 -5.88 -20.77 10.14
CA SER A 22 -6.69 -20.46 8.96
C SER A 22 -6.84 -18.96 8.76
N HIS A 23 -7.32 -18.52 7.61
CA HIS A 23 -7.61 -17.12 7.32
C HIS A 23 -8.64 -16.52 8.29
N PHE A 24 -9.51 -17.33 8.87
CA PHE A 24 -10.52 -16.90 9.84
C PHE A 24 -9.96 -16.65 11.24
N THR A 25 -8.80 -17.23 11.56
CA THR A 25 -8.16 -17.11 12.89
C THR A 25 -6.96 -16.17 12.91
N TRP A 26 -6.55 -15.62 11.77
CA TRP A 26 -5.37 -14.74 11.67
C TRP A 26 -5.66 -13.26 11.89
N ASN A 27 -6.91 -12.84 12.12
CA ASN A 27 -7.31 -11.45 12.31
C ASN A 27 -6.79 -10.55 11.17
N LEU A 28 -7.11 -10.93 9.93
CA LEU A 28 -6.58 -10.30 8.72
C LEU A 28 -7.15 -8.90 8.48
N VAL A 29 -8.41 -8.69 8.85
CA VAL A 29 -9.15 -7.43 8.68
C VAL A 29 -9.34 -6.83 10.07
N GLU A 30 -8.32 -6.16 10.57
CA GLU A 30 -8.36 -5.36 11.79
C GLU A 30 -8.48 -3.89 11.39
N GLY A 31 -9.49 -3.19 11.92
CA GLY A 31 -9.74 -1.76 11.69
C GLY A 31 -10.58 -1.47 10.44
N GLU A 32 -10.62 -0.19 10.05
CA GLU A 32 -11.53 0.37 9.02
C GLU A 32 -11.16 0.06 7.57
N HIS A 33 -10.19 -0.82 7.32
CA HIS A 33 -9.89 -1.26 5.97
C HIS A 33 -11.05 -2.08 5.43
N SER A 34 -11.76 -1.49 4.45
CA SER A 34 -12.91 -2.13 3.86
C SER A 34 -12.50 -3.46 3.20
N LEU A 35 -13.40 -4.44 3.28
CA LEU A 35 -13.23 -5.70 2.55
C LEU A 35 -13.04 -5.45 1.04
N ASP A 36 -13.57 -4.32 0.54
CA ASP A 36 -13.43 -3.86 -0.84
C ASP A 36 -11.96 -3.58 -1.19
N ASP A 37 -11.26 -2.82 -0.35
CA ASP A 37 -9.82 -2.54 -0.56
C ASP A 37 -8.96 -3.80 -0.54
N PHE A 38 -9.33 -4.77 0.30
CA PHE A 38 -8.61 -6.03 0.36
C PHE A 38 -8.87 -6.87 -0.89
N GLU A 39 -10.13 -6.97 -1.33
CA GLU A 39 -10.50 -7.69 -2.56
C GLU A 39 -9.84 -7.05 -3.79
N ASP A 40 -9.88 -5.73 -3.92
CA ASP A 40 -9.26 -5.00 -5.01
C ASP A 40 -7.74 -5.26 -5.09
N ARG A 41 -7.04 -5.20 -3.96
CA ARG A 41 -5.60 -5.54 -3.92
C ARG A 41 -5.34 -6.97 -4.36
N VAL A 42 -6.12 -7.91 -3.84
CA VAL A 42 -5.95 -9.34 -4.13
C VAL A 42 -6.32 -9.65 -5.58
N CYS A 43 -7.43 -9.15 -6.10
CA CYS A 43 -7.84 -9.37 -7.49
C CYS A 43 -6.86 -8.77 -8.48
N ASN A 44 -6.42 -7.54 -8.26
CA ASN A 44 -5.49 -6.86 -9.18
C ASN A 44 -4.06 -7.41 -9.13
N GLU A 45 -3.65 -8.00 -8.02
CA GLU A 45 -2.36 -8.67 -7.93
C GLU A 45 -2.43 -10.15 -8.35
N SER A 46 -3.59 -10.80 -8.29
CA SER A 46 -3.75 -12.22 -8.64
C SER A 46 -3.71 -12.48 -10.14
N GLU A 47 -4.02 -11.48 -10.98
CA GLU A 47 -3.87 -11.59 -12.43
C GLU A 47 -2.41 -11.81 -12.89
N PHE A 48 -1.43 -11.62 -11.98
CA PHE A 48 0.00 -11.52 -12.29
C PHE A 48 0.89 -12.48 -11.53
N GLN A 49 0.35 -13.53 -10.99
CA GLN A 49 1.10 -14.37 -10.07
C GLN A 49 2.16 -15.26 -10.71
N ASN A 50 3.33 -15.23 -10.06
CA ASN A 50 4.22 -16.38 -10.06
C ASN A 50 3.46 -17.62 -9.59
N SER A 51 3.70 -18.74 -10.24
CA SER A 51 3.07 -20.04 -9.95
C SER A 51 3.19 -20.50 -8.48
N GLU A 52 4.16 -19.96 -7.76
CA GLU A 52 4.55 -20.37 -6.41
C GLU A 52 3.48 -20.13 -5.32
N PHE A 53 2.51 -19.22 -5.55
CA PHE A 53 1.54 -18.82 -4.51
C PHE A 53 0.07 -19.02 -4.91
N LYS A 54 -0.20 -19.82 -5.93
CA LYS A 54 -1.58 -20.01 -6.42
C LYS A 54 -2.52 -20.55 -5.35
N ALA A 55 -2.07 -21.52 -4.56
CA ALA A 55 -2.88 -22.09 -3.48
C ALA A 55 -3.20 -21.04 -2.39
N THR A 56 -2.19 -20.28 -1.94
CA THR A 56 -2.39 -19.20 -0.96
C THR A 56 -3.38 -18.16 -1.47
N MET A 57 -3.29 -17.80 -2.75
CA MET A 57 -4.24 -16.83 -3.34
C MET A 57 -5.65 -17.37 -3.46
N CYS A 58 -5.81 -18.65 -3.80
CA CYS A 58 -7.12 -19.30 -3.79
C CYS A 58 -7.71 -19.32 -2.37
N ASN A 59 -6.91 -19.57 -1.35
CA ASN A 59 -7.32 -19.50 0.05
C ASN A 59 -7.76 -18.09 0.46
N ILE A 60 -7.03 -17.04 0.05
CA ILE A 60 -7.39 -15.63 0.29
C ILE A 60 -8.71 -15.30 -0.43
N GLN A 61 -8.84 -15.67 -1.71
CA GLN A 61 -10.07 -15.45 -2.48
C GLN A 61 -11.27 -16.16 -1.84
N ALA A 62 -11.09 -17.39 -1.36
CA ALA A 62 -12.12 -18.12 -0.64
C ALA A 62 -12.59 -17.37 0.61
N TYR A 63 -11.65 -16.85 1.41
CA TYR A 63 -11.96 -16.04 2.58
C TYR A 63 -12.76 -14.78 2.20
N ILE A 64 -12.32 -14.02 1.19
CA ILE A 64 -12.99 -12.81 0.72
C ILE A 64 -14.41 -13.13 0.22
N LYS A 65 -14.55 -14.15 -0.64
CA LYS A 65 -15.86 -14.57 -1.19
C LYS A 65 -16.83 -15.01 -0.10
N HIS A 66 -16.32 -15.73 0.90
CA HIS A 66 -17.13 -16.11 2.06
C HIS A 66 -17.59 -14.87 2.84
N ARG A 67 -16.71 -13.91 3.12
CA ARG A 67 -17.05 -12.66 3.82
C ARG A 67 -18.09 -11.81 3.06
N ARG A 68 -18.18 -11.99 1.75
CA ARG A 68 -19.19 -11.40 0.85
C ARG A 68 -20.51 -12.20 0.77
N GLY A 69 -20.64 -13.30 1.50
CA GLY A 69 -21.79 -14.18 1.42
C GLY A 69 -21.82 -15.07 0.16
N GLN A 70 -20.76 -15.08 -0.64
CA GLN A 70 -20.63 -15.89 -1.87
C GLN A 70 -20.01 -17.24 -1.54
N HIS A 71 -20.73 -18.07 -0.79
CA HIS A 71 -20.19 -19.28 -0.19
C HIS A 71 -19.82 -20.37 -1.22
N ASP A 72 -20.61 -20.53 -2.28
CA ASP A 72 -20.32 -21.50 -3.35
C ASP A 72 -19.04 -21.14 -4.11
N ALA A 73 -18.83 -19.84 -4.38
CA ALA A 73 -17.58 -19.36 -4.96
C ALA A 73 -16.39 -19.60 -4.02
N ALA A 74 -16.57 -19.38 -2.71
CA ALA A 74 -15.55 -19.66 -1.72
C ALA A 74 -15.14 -21.14 -1.73
N LEU A 75 -16.11 -22.05 -1.71
CA LEU A 75 -15.87 -23.50 -1.81
C LEU A 75 -15.20 -23.89 -3.15
N GLY A 76 -15.52 -23.18 -4.24
CA GLY A 76 -14.86 -23.34 -5.53
C GLY A 76 -13.37 -22.99 -5.47
N TYR A 77 -13.01 -21.88 -4.84
CA TYR A 77 -11.61 -21.48 -4.65
C TYR A 77 -10.84 -22.44 -3.72
N LEU A 78 -11.48 -22.97 -2.66
CA LEU A 78 -10.84 -23.96 -1.78
C LEU A 78 -10.51 -25.25 -2.53
N ARG A 79 -11.39 -25.71 -3.43
CA ARG A 79 -11.11 -26.86 -4.31
C ARG A 79 -9.91 -26.61 -5.21
N GLN A 80 -9.81 -25.41 -5.79
CA GLN A 80 -8.65 -25.02 -6.59
C GLN A 80 -7.37 -24.99 -5.75
N ALA A 81 -7.43 -24.49 -4.51
CA ALA A 81 -6.29 -24.50 -3.60
C ALA A 81 -5.78 -25.93 -3.33
N GLU A 82 -6.68 -26.88 -3.02
CA GLU A 82 -6.30 -28.29 -2.82
C GLU A 82 -5.67 -28.90 -4.08
N GLU A 83 -6.20 -28.58 -5.27
CA GLU A 83 -5.67 -29.07 -6.52
C GLU A 83 -4.24 -28.54 -6.79
N PHE A 84 -4.01 -27.24 -6.57
CA PHE A 84 -2.68 -26.65 -6.71
C PHE A 84 -1.67 -27.25 -5.71
N ILE A 85 -2.05 -27.43 -4.43
CA ILE A 85 -1.18 -28.05 -3.43
C ILE A 85 -0.81 -29.47 -3.85
N ARG A 86 -1.78 -30.27 -4.31
CA ARG A 86 -1.55 -31.66 -4.72
C ARG A 86 -0.64 -31.76 -5.95
N ARG A 87 -0.77 -30.82 -6.89
CA ARG A 87 0.00 -30.81 -8.11
C ARG A 87 1.42 -30.28 -7.93
N GLU A 88 1.58 -29.22 -7.14
CA GLU A 88 2.84 -28.46 -7.05
C GLU A 88 3.66 -28.86 -5.82
N HIS A 89 3.03 -29.46 -4.80
CA HIS A 89 3.67 -29.80 -3.52
C HIS A 89 3.24 -31.19 -3.02
N ALA A 90 3.28 -32.19 -3.88
CA ALA A 90 2.77 -33.53 -3.59
C ALA A 90 3.43 -34.18 -2.36
N ASP A 91 4.71 -33.94 -2.12
CA ASP A 91 5.50 -34.40 -0.98
C ASP A 91 5.12 -33.75 0.36
N GLN A 92 4.53 -32.57 0.32
CA GLN A 92 4.12 -31.78 1.49
C GLN A 92 2.60 -31.52 1.52
N ALA A 93 1.84 -32.23 0.70
CA ALA A 93 0.42 -31.92 0.45
C ALA A 93 -0.43 -31.94 1.73
N GLU A 94 -0.20 -32.87 2.66
CA GLU A 94 -0.94 -32.93 3.92
C GLU A 94 -0.73 -31.69 4.77
N VAL A 95 0.53 -31.28 4.96
CA VAL A 95 0.89 -30.12 5.81
C VAL A 95 0.39 -28.82 5.18
N ARG A 96 0.61 -28.63 3.88
CA ARG A 96 0.17 -27.43 3.16
C ARG A 96 -1.36 -27.31 3.03
N SER A 97 -2.08 -28.44 3.10
CA SER A 97 -3.56 -28.44 3.08
C SER A 97 -4.21 -28.03 4.39
N LEU A 98 -3.47 -27.98 5.51
CA LEU A 98 -4.05 -27.69 6.83
C LEU A 98 -4.78 -26.33 6.88
N VAL A 99 -4.23 -25.30 6.25
CA VAL A 99 -4.88 -23.98 6.14
C VAL A 99 -6.14 -24.06 5.28
N THR A 100 -6.08 -24.73 4.14
CA THR A 100 -7.22 -24.92 3.24
C THR A 100 -8.35 -25.69 3.95
N TRP A 101 -8.02 -26.76 4.67
CA TRP A 101 -9.00 -27.52 5.45
C TRP A 101 -9.58 -26.71 6.61
N GLY A 102 -8.76 -25.89 7.27
CA GLY A 102 -9.25 -24.95 8.26
C GLY A 102 -10.25 -23.94 7.68
N ASN A 103 -9.98 -23.43 6.48
CA ASN A 103 -10.91 -22.55 5.78
C ASN A 103 -12.21 -23.27 5.38
N TYR A 104 -12.15 -24.52 4.87
CA TYR A 104 -13.34 -25.33 4.61
C TYR A 104 -14.19 -25.52 5.87
N ALA A 105 -13.55 -25.88 6.99
CA ALA A 105 -14.24 -26.11 8.24
C ALA A 105 -15.00 -24.84 8.70
N TRP A 106 -14.40 -23.67 8.61
CA TRP A 106 -15.04 -22.39 8.92
C TRP A 106 -16.18 -22.04 7.95
N VAL A 107 -15.99 -22.24 6.64
CA VAL A 107 -17.03 -21.96 5.64
C VAL A 107 -18.24 -22.87 5.89
N TYR A 108 -18.05 -24.17 6.10
CA TYR A 108 -19.15 -25.10 6.39
C TYR A 108 -19.84 -24.82 7.73
N TYR A 109 -19.07 -24.42 8.76
CA TYR A 109 -19.63 -24.02 10.04
C TYR A 109 -20.59 -22.81 9.89
N HIS A 110 -20.17 -21.77 9.18
CA HIS A 110 -21.02 -20.60 8.94
C HIS A 110 -22.25 -20.91 8.05
N LEU A 111 -22.17 -21.94 7.22
CA LEU A 111 -23.31 -22.46 6.44
C LEU A 111 -24.28 -23.33 7.26
N GLY A 112 -23.98 -23.60 8.55
CA GLY A 112 -24.76 -24.53 9.38
C GLY A 112 -24.56 -26.00 9.03
N ARG A 113 -23.56 -26.30 8.16
CA ARG A 113 -23.22 -27.67 7.73
C ARG A 113 -22.19 -28.27 8.68
N PHE A 114 -22.62 -28.54 9.92
CA PHE A 114 -21.74 -28.92 11.02
C PHE A 114 -21.03 -30.27 10.81
N ALA A 115 -21.69 -31.22 10.13
CA ALA A 115 -21.10 -32.52 9.83
C ALA A 115 -19.86 -32.38 8.90
N GLU A 116 -19.97 -31.57 7.85
CA GLU A 116 -18.88 -31.32 6.94
C GLU A 116 -17.79 -30.47 7.60
N ALA A 117 -18.16 -29.50 8.43
CA ALA A 117 -17.20 -28.74 9.22
C ALA A 117 -16.37 -29.67 10.13
N GLN A 118 -17.04 -30.60 10.83
CA GLN A 118 -16.39 -31.59 11.68
C GLN A 118 -15.46 -32.51 10.88
N LEU A 119 -15.88 -32.96 9.69
CA LEU A 119 -15.04 -33.78 8.80
C LEU A 119 -13.70 -33.11 8.50
N TYR A 120 -13.68 -31.80 8.20
CA TYR A 120 -12.45 -31.07 7.93
C TYR A 120 -11.63 -30.82 9.19
N VAL A 121 -12.25 -30.57 10.34
CA VAL A 121 -11.57 -30.53 11.64
C VAL A 121 -10.87 -31.85 11.93
N ASP A 122 -11.52 -32.98 11.64
CA ASP A 122 -10.95 -34.33 11.89
C ASP A 122 -9.80 -34.62 10.92
N LYS A 123 -9.86 -34.19 9.67
CA LYS A 123 -8.69 -34.25 8.75
C LYS A 123 -7.49 -33.48 9.32
N VAL A 124 -7.70 -32.27 9.84
CA VAL A 124 -6.65 -31.49 10.47
C VAL A 124 -6.09 -32.22 11.69
N LYS A 125 -6.96 -32.74 12.56
CA LYS A 125 -6.55 -33.53 13.74
C LYS A 125 -5.71 -34.73 13.36
N GLN A 126 -6.12 -35.49 12.35
CA GLN A 126 -5.40 -36.70 11.89
C GLN A 126 -3.94 -36.38 11.50
N VAL A 127 -3.71 -35.27 10.82
CA VAL A 127 -2.35 -34.85 10.47
C VAL A 127 -1.62 -34.33 11.70
N CYS A 128 -2.25 -33.46 12.49
CA CYS A 128 -1.62 -32.81 13.65
C CYS A 128 -1.28 -33.79 14.79
N GLN A 129 -2.02 -34.89 14.94
CA GLN A 129 -1.73 -35.94 15.95
C GLN A 129 -0.30 -36.51 15.81
N LYS A 130 0.25 -36.50 14.58
CA LYS A 130 1.64 -36.90 14.34
C LYS A 130 2.68 -35.97 15.00
N PHE A 131 2.25 -34.76 15.45
CA PHE A 131 3.10 -33.67 15.91
C PHE A 131 2.77 -33.15 17.34
N SER A 132 2.23 -33.98 18.19
CA SER A 132 1.96 -33.67 19.60
C SER A 132 0.92 -32.56 19.88
N SER A 133 0.17 -32.12 18.88
CA SER A 133 -0.95 -31.17 19.04
C SER A 133 -2.13 -31.57 18.17
N PRO A 134 -3.37 -31.53 18.70
CA PRO A 134 -4.54 -31.98 17.91
C PRO A 134 -4.98 -31.01 16.81
N TYR A 135 -4.57 -29.74 16.85
CA TYR A 135 -5.11 -28.69 15.95
C TYR A 135 -4.06 -27.87 15.26
N ARG A 136 -2.82 -27.85 15.75
CA ARG A 136 -1.74 -26.96 15.27
C ARG A 136 -0.46 -27.73 15.16
N ILE A 137 0.27 -27.44 14.10
CA ILE A 137 1.68 -27.80 14.01
C ILE A 137 2.50 -26.53 13.79
N GLU A 138 3.69 -26.51 14.29
CA GLU A 138 4.66 -25.47 13.97
C GLU A 138 5.46 -25.90 12.74
N SER A 139 4.97 -25.52 11.57
CA SER A 139 5.62 -25.78 10.30
C SER A 139 6.04 -24.48 9.63
N PRO A 140 7.26 -24.40 9.07
CA PRO A 140 7.71 -23.24 8.33
C PRO A 140 6.85 -22.96 7.10
N GLU A 141 6.21 -23.97 6.51
CA GLU A 141 5.30 -23.82 5.37
C GLU A 141 4.03 -23.06 5.77
N LEU A 142 3.47 -23.36 6.95
CA LEU A 142 2.28 -22.66 7.47
C LEU A 142 2.60 -21.24 7.89
N ASP A 143 3.77 -21.02 8.51
CA ASP A 143 4.22 -19.67 8.84
C ASP A 143 4.46 -18.85 7.56
N CYS A 144 4.99 -19.48 6.51
CA CYS A 144 5.15 -18.86 5.19
C CYS A 144 3.81 -18.47 4.56
N GLU A 145 2.81 -19.36 4.58
CA GLU A 145 1.48 -19.06 4.05
C GLU A 145 0.81 -17.91 4.81
N GLU A 146 0.91 -17.90 6.13
CA GLU A 146 0.44 -16.78 6.94
C GLU A 146 1.17 -15.48 6.57
N GLY A 147 2.50 -15.53 6.40
CA GLY A 147 3.33 -14.39 6.00
C GLY A 147 2.89 -13.80 4.66
N TRP A 148 2.70 -14.62 3.63
CA TRP A 148 2.22 -14.18 2.33
C TRP A 148 0.81 -13.61 2.38
N THR A 149 -0.10 -14.25 3.13
CA THR A 149 -1.44 -13.73 3.34
C THR A 149 -1.41 -12.33 3.95
N ARG A 150 -0.61 -12.14 5.00
CA ARG A 150 -0.47 -10.85 5.68
C ARG A 150 0.11 -9.76 4.77
N LEU A 151 1.07 -10.10 3.90
CA LEU A 151 1.61 -9.17 2.90
C LEU A 151 0.54 -8.66 1.92
N LYS A 152 -0.48 -9.47 1.64
CA LYS A 152 -1.61 -9.07 0.79
C LYS A 152 -2.66 -8.23 1.53
N CYS A 153 -2.75 -8.35 2.85
CA CYS A 153 -3.74 -7.63 3.65
C CYS A 153 -3.45 -6.13 3.80
N GLY A 154 -2.23 -5.66 3.55
CA GLY A 154 -1.89 -4.23 3.59
C GLY A 154 -0.71 -3.88 4.49
N ALA A 155 -0.39 -2.59 4.55
CA ALA A 155 0.82 -2.09 5.20
C ALA A 155 0.87 -2.37 6.72
N ASN A 156 -0.27 -2.33 7.41
CA ASN A 156 -0.40 -2.61 8.84
C ASN A 156 -0.06 -4.06 9.23
N GLN A 157 -0.07 -4.99 8.26
CA GLN A 157 0.27 -6.39 8.48
C GLN A 157 1.73 -6.73 8.11
N ASN A 158 2.50 -5.80 7.54
CA ASN A 158 3.87 -6.09 7.07
C ASN A 158 4.82 -6.52 8.20
N GLU A 159 4.72 -5.95 9.41
CA GLU A 159 5.56 -6.36 10.55
C GLU A 159 5.25 -7.79 10.98
N ARG A 160 3.97 -8.14 11.07
CA ARG A 160 3.53 -9.51 11.39
C ARG A 160 3.95 -10.50 10.30
N ALA A 161 3.88 -10.09 9.03
CA ALA A 161 4.36 -10.90 7.89
C ALA A 161 5.86 -11.17 8.01
N LYS A 162 6.66 -10.15 8.32
CA LYS A 162 8.11 -10.28 8.54
C LYS A 162 8.42 -11.32 9.61
N VAL A 163 7.74 -11.25 10.77
CA VAL A 163 7.92 -12.22 11.87
C VAL A 163 7.60 -13.65 11.42
N CYS A 164 6.58 -13.86 10.58
CA CYS A 164 6.26 -15.18 10.04
C CYS A 164 7.40 -15.75 9.19
N PHE A 165 7.98 -14.95 8.29
CA PHE A 165 9.10 -15.38 7.45
C PHE A 165 10.38 -15.58 8.25
N GLU A 166 10.65 -14.78 9.29
CA GLU A 166 11.77 -14.96 10.20
C GLU A 166 11.68 -16.30 10.93
N LYS A 167 10.49 -16.67 11.44
CA LYS A 167 10.24 -17.98 12.05
C LYS A 167 10.47 -19.14 11.08
N ALA A 168 9.95 -19.00 9.85
CA ALA A 168 10.13 -20.02 8.81
C ALA A 168 11.61 -20.21 8.47
N LEU A 169 12.38 -19.13 8.34
CA LEU A 169 13.83 -19.17 8.05
C LEU A 169 14.68 -19.70 9.22
N GLN A 170 14.24 -19.55 10.48
CA GLN A 170 14.93 -20.18 11.63
C GLN A 170 14.99 -21.71 11.48
N LYS A 171 13.93 -22.33 10.93
CA LYS A 171 13.85 -23.78 10.72
C LYS A 171 14.49 -24.19 9.39
N ASN A 172 14.37 -23.38 8.34
CA ASN A 172 14.93 -23.66 7.02
C ASN A 172 15.63 -22.44 6.42
N PRO A 173 16.88 -22.11 6.83
CA PRO A 173 17.57 -20.87 6.49
C PRO A 173 17.91 -20.70 5.01
N LYS A 174 17.89 -21.78 4.23
CA LYS A 174 18.22 -21.77 2.79
C LYS A 174 17.00 -21.83 1.88
N ASN A 175 15.77 -21.76 2.44
CA ASN A 175 14.57 -21.81 1.61
C ASN A 175 14.42 -20.49 0.84
N PRO A 176 14.39 -20.54 -0.52
CA PRO A 176 14.32 -19.35 -1.36
C PRO A 176 12.99 -18.60 -1.25
N GLU A 177 11.89 -19.32 -1.00
CA GLU A 177 10.54 -18.76 -0.84
C GLU A 177 10.45 -17.91 0.44
N PHE A 178 10.94 -18.45 1.56
CA PHE A 178 10.93 -17.75 2.85
C PHE A 178 11.84 -16.52 2.83
N ALA A 179 13.00 -16.64 2.18
CA ALA A 179 13.92 -15.51 2.01
C ALA A 179 13.31 -14.40 1.14
N SER A 180 12.59 -14.76 0.08
CA SER A 180 11.89 -13.80 -0.79
C SER A 180 10.78 -13.08 -0.01
N GLY A 181 9.99 -13.81 0.77
CA GLY A 181 8.96 -13.23 1.64
C GLY A 181 9.52 -12.24 2.66
N LEU A 182 10.61 -12.63 3.36
CA LEU A 182 11.29 -11.74 4.30
C LEU A 182 11.84 -10.48 3.61
N ALA A 183 12.44 -10.63 2.43
CA ALA A 183 13.01 -9.52 1.68
C ALA A 183 11.93 -8.51 1.25
N ILE A 184 10.78 -8.99 0.78
CA ILE A 184 9.63 -8.15 0.39
C ILE A 184 9.03 -7.47 1.61
N ALA A 185 8.81 -8.19 2.72
CA ALA A 185 8.28 -7.62 3.95
C ALA A 185 9.21 -6.52 4.50
N SER A 186 10.52 -6.79 4.56
CA SER A 186 11.54 -5.83 4.98
C SER A 186 11.60 -4.60 4.07
N TYR A 187 11.49 -4.79 2.74
CA TYR A 187 11.42 -3.68 1.79
C TYR A 187 10.21 -2.77 2.01
N ARG A 188 9.03 -3.37 2.29
CA ARG A 188 7.79 -2.62 2.55
C ARG A 188 7.80 -1.90 3.90
N LEU A 189 8.57 -2.39 4.86
CA LEU A 189 8.76 -1.81 6.20
C LEU A 189 9.88 -0.77 6.25
N ASP A 190 10.52 -0.47 5.13
CA ASP A 190 11.64 0.48 5.06
C ASP A 190 11.23 1.91 5.44
N THR A 191 10.84 2.01 6.69
CA THR A 191 10.56 3.23 7.41
C THR A 191 11.70 3.52 8.36
N LYS A 192 11.91 4.76 8.71
CA LYS A 192 12.95 5.29 9.57
C LYS A 192 12.97 4.68 10.98
N PRO A 193 14.14 4.46 11.54
CA PRO A 193 15.47 4.69 10.99
C PRO A 193 15.87 3.60 9.98
N PRO A 194 16.74 3.90 8.99
CA PRO A 194 17.21 2.89 8.06
C PRO A 194 17.95 1.78 8.82
N SER A 195 17.70 0.52 8.46
CA SER A 195 18.48 -0.61 8.97
C SER A 195 19.96 -0.40 8.61
N GLN A 196 20.89 -0.99 9.40
CA GLN A 196 22.34 -0.88 9.13
C GLN A 196 22.70 -1.39 7.72
N ASP A 197 21.99 -2.39 7.20
CA ASP A 197 22.13 -2.86 5.82
C ASP A 197 20.76 -3.12 5.18
N PRO A 198 20.16 -2.09 4.55
CA PRO A 198 18.81 -2.18 4.01
C PRO A 198 18.69 -3.03 2.74
N VAL A 199 19.80 -3.47 2.14
CA VAL A 199 19.81 -4.28 0.90
C VAL A 199 20.12 -5.74 1.15
N ASN A 200 20.62 -6.10 2.33
CA ASN A 200 21.06 -7.46 2.63
C ASN A 200 19.95 -8.52 2.48
N PRO A 201 18.72 -8.32 3.00
CA PRO A 201 17.65 -9.31 2.81
C PRO A 201 17.34 -9.56 1.31
N LEU A 202 17.33 -8.49 0.50
CA LEU A 202 17.11 -8.58 -0.95
C LEU A 202 18.26 -9.32 -1.66
N ARG A 203 19.51 -9.02 -1.31
CA ARG A 203 20.68 -9.71 -1.87
C ARG A 203 20.72 -11.19 -1.47
N GLN A 204 20.33 -11.51 -0.23
CA GLN A 204 20.24 -12.90 0.24
C GLN A 204 19.16 -13.67 -0.54
N ALA A 205 17.98 -13.09 -0.70
CA ALA A 205 16.90 -13.71 -1.47
C ALA A 205 17.31 -13.97 -2.93
N ILE A 206 17.99 -13.03 -3.58
CA ILE A 206 18.50 -13.19 -4.95
C ILE A 206 19.57 -14.28 -5.03
N ARG A 207 20.46 -14.41 -4.03
CA ARG A 207 21.44 -15.50 -3.99
C ARG A 207 20.79 -16.88 -3.91
N LEU A 208 19.69 -16.99 -3.15
CA LEU A 208 18.95 -18.25 -2.99
C LEU A 208 18.03 -18.54 -4.18
N ASN A 209 17.48 -17.51 -4.82
CA ASN A 209 16.66 -17.61 -6.01
C ASN A 209 17.03 -16.51 -7.04
N PRO A 210 18.03 -16.77 -7.92
CA PRO A 210 18.43 -15.82 -8.95
C PRO A 210 17.36 -15.51 -9.99
N ASP A 211 16.32 -16.36 -10.08
CA ASP A 211 15.24 -16.20 -11.05
C ASP A 211 14.05 -15.39 -10.51
N ASN A 212 14.12 -14.92 -9.26
CA ASN A 212 13.11 -14.02 -8.73
C ASN A 212 13.32 -12.58 -9.24
N GLN A 213 12.73 -12.28 -10.39
CA GLN A 213 12.88 -10.99 -11.05
C GLN A 213 12.25 -9.84 -10.26
N TYR A 214 11.17 -10.09 -9.52
CA TYR A 214 10.54 -9.07 -8.70
C TYR A 214 11.45 -8.58 -7.57
N VAL A 215 12.12 -9.50 -6.86
CA VAL A 215 13.07 -9.13 -5.80
C VAL A 215 14.27 -8.35 -6.38
N LYS A 216 14.74 -8.66 -7.60
CA LYS A 216 15.77 -7.85 -8.30
C LYS A 216 15.31 -6.41 -8.53
N VAL A 217 14.07 -6.22 -8.98
CA VAL A 217 13.51 -4.87 -9.17
C VAL A 217 13.38 -4.12 -7.83
N LEU A 218 12.99 -4.80 -6.74
CA LEU A 218 12.96 -4.18 -5.42
C LEU A 218 14.37 -3.75 -4.95
N LEU A 219 15.40 -4.58 -5.21
CA LEU A 219 16.79 -4.22 -4.97
C LEU A 219 17.20 -2.98 -5.80
N ALA A 220 16.86 -2.96 -7.07
CA ALA A 220 17.15 -1.83 -7.96
C ALA A 220 16.55 -0.51 -7.43
N LEU A 221 15.27 -0.54 -7.02
CA LEU A 221 14.60 0.61 -6.43
C LEU A 221 15.25 1.09 -5.12
N LYS A 222 15.81 0.16 -4.34
CA LYS A 222 16.54 0.50 -3.12
C LYS A 222 17.91 1.09 -3.41
N LEU A 223 18.65 0.49 -4.36
CA LEU A 223 19.95 0.99 -4.84
C LEU A 223 19.83 2.39 -5.41
N GLN A 224 18.76 2.70 -6.14
CA GLN A 224 18.49 4.04 -6.65
C GLN A 224 18.37 5.07 -5.51
N LYS A 225 17.69 4.74 -4.40
CA LYS A 225 17.64 5.62 -3.21
C LYS A 225 19.03 5.82 -2.57
N MET A 226 19.96 4.88 -2.78
CA MET A 226 21.34 4.93 -2.29
C MET A 226 22.31 5.54 -3.31
N ASN A 227 21.83 6.20 -4.36
CA ASN A 227 22.61 6.77 -5.46
C ASN A 227 23.46 5.77 -6.27
N LYS A 228 23.15 4.46 -6.22
CA LYS A 228 23.79 3.41 -7.02
C LYS A 228 22.95 3.10 -8.27
N LYS A 229 22.84 4.10 -9.16
CA LYS A 229 21.93 4.03 -10.33
C LYS A 229 22.28 2.93 -11.31
N ASP A 230 23.55 2.83 -11.71
CA ASP A 230 23.99 1.89 -12.76
C ASP A 230 23.77 0.42 -12.39
N GLU A 231 23.96 0.06 -11.10
CA GLU A 231 23.66 -1.29 -10.61
C GLU A 231 22.14 -1.55 -10.65
N GLY A 232 21.34 -0.54 -10.28
CA GLY A 232 19.89 -0.62 -10.30
C GLY A 232 19.31 -0.78 -11.71
N GLU A 233 19.78 -0.01 -12.66
CA GLU A 233 19.33 -0.07 -14.06
C GLU A 233 19.62 -1.43 -14.69
N ARG A 234 20.84 -1.98 -14.53
CA ARG A 234 21.19 -3.32 -15.00
C ARG A 234 20.28 -4.42 -14.43
N LEU A 235 19.95 -4.34 -13.14
CA LEU A 235 19.04 -5.32 -12.52
C LEU A 235 17.62 -5.24 -13.10
N VAL A 236 17.15 -4.06 -13.43
CA VAL A 236 15.83 -3.86 -14.04
C VAL A 236 15.81 -4.34 -15.48
N GLU A 237 16.85 -4.05 -16.27
CA GLU A 237 16.98 -4.54 -17.65
C GLU A 237 16.99 -6.07 -17.69
N GLU A 238 17.81 -6.72 -16.85
CA GLU A 238 17.82 -8.19 -16.71
C GLU A 238 16.44 -8.75 -16.31
N ALA A 239 15.77 -8.08 -15.36
CA ALA A 239 14.46 -8.53 -14.90
C ALA A 239 13.38 -8.41 -15.98
N LEU A 240 13.40 -7.32 -16.78
CA LEU A 240 12.48 -7.12 -17.89
C LEU A 240 12.75 -8.09 -19.05
N GLU A 241 14.01 -8.42 -19.31
CA GLU A 241 14.37 -9.41 -20.33
C GLU A 241 13.84 -10.81 -19.96
N LYS A 242 14.03 -11.23 -18.72
CA LYS A 242 13.61 -12.56 -18.24
C LYS A 242 12.11 -12.68 -17.96
N ALA A 243 11.46 -11.58 -17.57
CA ALA A 243 10.04 -11.58 -17.22
C ALA A 243 9.28 -10.37 -17.82
N PRO A 244 9.22 -10.29 -19.18
CA PRO A 244 8.69 -9.11 -19.89
C PRO A 244 7.18 -8.87 -19.69
N LEU A 245 6.44 -9.86 -19.20
CA LEU A 245 5.00 -9.79 -18.96
C LEU A 245 4.64 -9.80 -17.46
N ALA A 246 5.63 -9.94 -16.58
CA ALA A 246 5.39 -9.94 -15.14
C ALA A 246 5.07 -8.52 -14.66
N THR A 247 3.84 -8.28 -14.26
CA THR A 247 3.35 -6.93 -13.95
C THR A 247 4.05 -6.31 -12.76
N ASP A 248 4.36 -7.07 -11.73
CA ASP A 248 5.10 -6.53 -10.58
C ASP A 248 6.51 -6.08 -10.99
N VAL A 249 7.16 -6.79 -11.92
CA VAL A 249 8.43 -6.39 -12.54
C VAL A 249 8.25 -5.10 -13.34
N ILE A 250 7.24 -5.06 -14.22
CA ILE A 250 6.94 -3.89 -15.07
C ILE A 250 6.62 -2.66 -14.21
N ARG A 251 5.76 -2.81 -13.19
CA ARG A 251 5.40 -1.72 -12.28
C ARG A 251 6.62 -1.17 -11.53
N GLY A 252 7.46 -2.07 -11.04
CA GLY A 252 8.69 -1.68 -10.35
C GLY A 252 9.69 -1.00 -11.28
N ALA A 253 9.87 -1.51 -12.49
CA ALA A 253 10.69 -0.89 -13.53
C ALA A 253 10.17 0.50 -13.91
N ALA A 254 8.87 0.63 -14.17
CA ALA A 254 8.26 1.93 -14.45
C ALA A 254 8.39 2.93 -13.29
N LYS A 255 8.34 2.45 -12.04
CA LYS A 255 8.61 3.29 -10.86
C LYS A 255 10.08 3.78 -10.85
N LEU A 256 11.02 2.93 -11.24
CA LEU A 256 12.44 3.30 -11.36
C LEU A 256 12.61 4.35 -12.45
N TYR A 257 12.15 4.09 -13.68
CA TYR A 257 12.26 5.03 -14.81
C TYR A 257 11.56 6.37 -14.52
N ARG A 258 10.40 6.36 -13.87
CA ARG A 258 9.75 7.60 -13.44
C ARG A 258 10.60 8.42 -12.46
N ARG A 259 11.38 7.76 -11.60
CA ARG A 259 12.28 8.45 -10.64
C ARG A 259 13.56 8.95 -11.28
N THR A 260 14.05 8.29 -12.33
CA THR A 260 15.19 8.75 -13.13
C THR A 260 14.85 9.86 -14.11
N GLY A 261 13.54 10.10 -14.36
CA GLY A 261 13.04 11.08 -15.31
C GLY A 261 12.72 10.50 -16.70
N ASP A 262 12.95 9.20 -16.93
CA ASP A 262 12.60 8.57 -18.20
C ASP A 262 11.12 8.15 -18.20
N LEU A 263 10.27 9.18 -18.32
CA LEU A 263 8.82 9.01 -18.25
C LEU A 263 8.24 8.31 -19.49
N ASP A 264 8.88 8.46 -20.65
CA ASP A 264 8.41 7.84 -21.89
C ASP A 264 8.59 6.33 -21.84
N GLN A 265 9.75 5.84 -21.39
CA GLN A 265 10.01 4.43 -21.21
C GLN A 265 9.08 3.83 -20.14
N ALA A 266 8.84 4.56 -19.04
CA ALA A 266 7.88 4.13 -18.01
C ALA A 266 6.47 3.95 -18.59
N ILE A 267 5.98 4.90 -19.39
CA ILE A 267 4.65 4.85 -20.00
C ILE A 267 4.57 3.70 -21.02
N GLU A 268 5.60 3.51 -21.84
CA GLU A 268 5.65 2.43 -22.85
C GLU A 268 5.54 1.06 -22.20
N LEU A 269 6.35 0.79 -21.17
CA LEU A 269 6.30 -0.46 -20.42
C LEU A 269 4.93 -0.73 -19.81
N LEU A 270 4.34 0.28 -19.16
CA LEU A 270 3.02 0.14 -18.55
C LEU A 270 1.93 -0.07 -19.60
N ARG A 271 2.03 0.56 -20.77
CA ARG A 271 1.09 0.36 -21.89
C ARG A 271 1.18 -1.05 -22.46
N LYS A 272 2.39 -1.63 -22.61
CA LYS A 272 2.55 -3.02 -23.01
C LYS A 272 1.85 -3.98 -22.04
N ALA A 273 2.02 -3.75 -20.73
CA ALA A 273 1.31 -4.54 -19.73
C ALA A 273 -0.23 -4.34 -19.81
N LEU A 274 -0.68 -3.12 -20.07
CA LEU A 274 -2.10 -2.80 -20.19
C LEU A 274 -2.77 -3.47 -21.41
N GLN A 275 -2.01 -3.77 -22.47
CA GLN A 275 -2.54 -4.54 -23.62
C GLN A 275 -2.97 -5.96 -23.22
N CYS A 276 -2.23 -6.58 -22.31
CA CYS A 276 -2.58 -7.90 -21.76
C CYS A 276 -3.73 -7.81 -20.75
N MET A 277 -3.92 -6.65 -20.11
CA MET A 277 -4.81 -6.44 -18.97
C MET A 277 -5.47 -5.08 -18.99
N PRO A 278 -6.42 -4.87 -19.91
CA PRO A 278 -6.98 -3.54 -20.18
C PRO A 278 -7.72 -2.89 -19.01
N ASN A 279 -8.19 -3.68 -18.06
CA ASN A 279 -8.95 -3.20 -16.90
C ASN A 279 -8.12 -3.13 -15.61
N ASN A 280 -6.79 -3.33 -15.67
CA ASN A 280 -5.97 -3.30 -14.47
C ASN A 280 -5.83 -1.87 -13.93
N ILE A 281 -6.48 -1.62 -12.79
CA ILE A 281 -6.54 -0.29 -12.16
C ILE A 281 -5.17 0.22 -11.69
N TYR A 282 -4.27 -0.67 -11.26
CA TYR A 282 -2.91 -0.28 -10.85
C TYR A 282 -2.08 0.21 -12.03
N LEU A 283 -2.21 -0.42 -13.21
CA LEU A 283 -1.54 0.04 -14.42
C LEU A 283 -2.07 1.42 -14.84
N HIS A 284 -3.40 1.59 -14.85
CA HIS A 284 -3.99 2.90 -15.12
C HIS A 284 -3.50 3.97 -14.14
N CYS A 285 -3.47 3.69 -12.84
CA CYS A 285 -2.94 4.60 -11.82
C CYS A 285 -1.49 4.99 -12.12
N HIS A 286 -0.61 4.03 -12.42
CA HIS A 286 0.80 4.31 -12.69
C HIS A 286 1.01 5.10 -13.99
N ILE A 287 0.27 4.80 -15.06
CA ILE A 287 0.32 5.57 -16.32
C ILE A 287 -0.13 7.01 -16.06
N GLY A 288 -1.25 7.20 -15.37
CA GLY A 288 -1.76 8.52 -15.02
C GLY A 288 -0.76 9.33 -14.18
N CYS A 289 -0.07 8.69 -13.24
CA CYS A 289 1.01 9.32 -12.47
C CYS A 289 2.22 9.70 -13.34
N CYS A 290 2.59 8.90 -14.35
CA CYS A 290 3.66 9.25 -15.28
C CYS A 290 3.27 10.45 -16.16
N TYR A 291 2.06 10.47 -16.72
CA TYR A 291 1.57 11.63 -17.48
C TYR A 291 1.50 12.90 -16.62
N ARG A 292 1.04 12.78 -15.36
CA ARG A 292 1.07 13.91 -14.44
C ARG A 292 2.49 14.42 -14.16
N ALA A 293 3.47 13.53 -14.07
CA ALA A 293 4.87 13.93 -13.93
C ALA A 293 5.35 14.71 -15.18
N LYS A 294 5.02 14.24 -16.39
CA LYS A 294 5.31 14.97 -17.64
C LYS A 294 4.64 16.34 -17.69
N VAL A 295 3.39 16.47 -17.22
CA VAL A 295 2.70 17.76 -17.09
C VAL A 295 3.53 18.74 -16.27
N LEU A 296 4.03 18.29 -15.09
CA LEU A 296 4.83 19.13 -14.22
C LEU A 296 6.20 19.53 -14.84
N GLU A 297 6.80 18.63 -15.64
CA GLU A 297 8.06 18.93 -16.36
C GLU A 297 7.83 19.96 -17.47
N VAL A 298 6.80 19.76 -18.29
CA VAL A 298 6.46 20.68 -19.39
C VAL A 298 6.08 22.06 -18.84
N GLU A 299 5.31 22.13 -17.73
CA GLU A 299 5.02 23.41 -17.06
C GLU A 299 6.28 24.12 -16.58
N LYS A 300 7.20 23.38 -15.98
CA LYS A 300 8.48 23.93 -15.46
C LYS A 300 9.36 24.44 -16.57
N MET A 301 9.33 23.81 -17.75
CA MET A 301 10.12 24.19 -18.92
C MET A 301 9.45 25.29 -19.76
N GLY A 302 8.21 25.69 -19.44
CA GLY A 302 7.44 26.65 -20.23
C GLY A 302 7.01 26.11 -21.60
N GLY A 303 6.71 24.79 -21.67
CA GLY A 303 6.33 24.14 -22.92
C GLY A 303 4.98 24.59 -23.50
N GLU A 304 4.68 24.12 -24.69
CA GLU A 304 3.50 24.54 -25.47
C GLU A 304 2.19 24.18 -24.77
N ARG A 305 1.23 25.12 -24.84
CA ARG A 305 -0.08 24.97 -24.20
C ARG A 305 -0.87 23.76 -24.73
N GLU A 306 -0.75 23.47 -26.02
CA GLU A 306 -1.45 22.34 -26.64
C GLU A 306 -0.90 20.99 -26.17
N GLU A 307 0.42 20.88 -26.07
CA GLU A 307 1.07 19.70 -25.52
C GLU A 307 0.65 19.48 -24.07
N LEU A 308 0.71 20.53 -23.25
CA LEU A 308 0.29 20.50 -21.86
C LEU A 308 -1.15 20.01 -21.72
N GLN A 309 -2.09 20.54 -22.51
CA GLN A 309 -3.49 20.12 -22.49
C GLN A 309 -3.66 18.65 -22.90
N ARG A 310 -2.88 18.17 -23.88
CA ARG A 310 -2.88 16.77 -24.31
C ARG A 310 -2.42 15.85 -23.18
N LEU A 311 -1.31 16.18 -22.54
CA LEU A 311 -0.77 15.40 -21.40
C LEU A 311 -1.73 15.37 -20.21
N ILE A 312 -2.37 16.50 -19.89
CA ILE A 312 -3.39 16.59 -18.85
C ILE A 312 -4.57 15.67 -19.16
N ARG A 313 -5.09 15.67 -20.40
CA ARG A 313 -6.19 14.78 -20.80
C ARG A 313 -5.82 13.30 -20.62
N HIS A 314 -4.62 12.89 -21.05
CA HIS A 314 -4.17 11.53 -20.83
C HIS A 314 -4.04 11.18 -19.34
N ALA A 315 -3.51 12.10 -18.53
CA ALA A 315 -3.41 11.88 -17.09
C ALA A 315 -4.79 11.72 -16.45
N ILE A 316 -5.76 12.59 -16.80
CA ILE A 316 -7.14 12.53 -16.29
C ILE A 316 -7.81 11.21 -16.70
N ASP A 317 -7.73 10.81 -17.99
CA ASP A 317 -8.36 9.57 -18.47
C ASP A 317 -7.90 8.34 -17.66
N HIS A 318 -6.61 8.19 -17.52
CA HIS A 318 -6.05 7.04 -16.78
C HIS A 318 -6.33 7.11 -15.28
N LEU A 319 -6.19 8.26 -14.64
CA LEU A 319 -6.47 8.42 -13.20
C LEU A 319 -7.95 8.24 -12.89
N LYS A 320 -8.85 8.70 -13.79
CA LYS A 320 -10.29 8.53 -13.64
C LYS A 320 -10.69 7.06 -13.67
N ARG A 321 -10.19 6.28 -14.64
CA ARG A 321 -10.41 4.82 -14.68
C ARG A 321 -9.92 4.12 -13.42
N ALA A 322 -8.81 4.56 -12.84
CA ALA A 322 -8.32 4.03 -11.57
C ALA A 322 -9.19 4.44 -10.37
N ASP A 323 -9.81 5.62 -10.39
CA ASP A 323 -10.67 6.15 -9.33
C ASP A 323 -12.09 5.55 -9.35
N GLU A 324 -12.61 5.21 -10.54
CA GLU A 324 -13.96 4.63 -10.74
C GLU A 324 -14.10 3.20 -10.22
N SER A 325 -13.01 2.48 -10.06
CA SER A 325 -12.97 1.07 -9.63
C SER A 325 -12.99 0.88 -8.12
N ASN A 326 -13.49 1.81 -7.32
CA ASN A 326 -13.52 1.78 -5.85
C ASN A 326 -12.16 1.54 -5.15
N GLY A 327 -11.06 1.58 -5.90
CA GLY A 327 -9.73 1.48 -5.31
C GLY A 327 -9.46 2.72 -4.45
N ASN A 328 -9.31 2.53 -3.14
CA ASN A 328 -8.89 3.59 -2.22
C ASN A 328 -7.41 3.98 -2.47
N PHE A 329 -7.10 4.29 -3.73
CA PHE A 329 -5.77 4.77 -4.07
C PHE A 329 -5.54 6.14 -3.43
N PHE A 330 -4.61 6.14 -2.53
CA PHE A 330 -4.15 7.35 -1.88
C PHE A 330 -3.75 8.41 -2.92
N ARG A 331 -4.32 9.60 -2.80
CA ARG A 331 -4.00 10.79 -3.61
C ARG A 331 -4.55 10.86 -5.05
N ILE A 332 -5.21 9.86 -5.61
CA ILE A 332 -5.73 9.96 -6.99
C ILE A 332 -6.73 11.12 -7.12
N SER A 333 -7.71 11.18 -6.22
CA SER A 333 -8.71 12.27 -6.24
C SER A 333 -8.04 13.65 -6.13
N SER A 334 -7.01 13.77 -5.26
CA SER A 334 -6.24 15.02 -5.16
C SER A 334 -5.44 15.34 -6.43
N TYR A 335 -4.96 14.34 -7.18
CA TYR A 335 -4.29 14.57 -8.47
C TYR A 335 -5.28 14.99 -9.55
N LEU A 336 -6.43 14.31 -9.64
CA LEU A 336 -7.52 14.69 -10.54
C LEU A 336 -8.00 16.11 -10.27
N ALA A 337 -8.22 16.47 -9.00
CA ALA A 337 -8.58 17.84 -8.62
C ALA A 337 -7.60 18.88 -9.16
N CYS A 338 -6.29 18.65 -8.99
CA CYS A 338 -5.28 19.57 -9.51
C CYS A 338 -5.27 19.65 -11.04
N LEU A 339 -5.42 18.53 -11.74
CA LEU A 339 -5.42 18.48 -13.20
C LEU A 339 -6.68 19.15 -13.78
N TYR A 340 -7.85 18.92 -13.20
CA TYR A 340 -9.09 19.61 -13.60
C TYR A 340 -8.99 21.11 -13.35
N ALA A 341 -8.39 21.54 -12.25
CA ALA A 341 -8.16 22.95 -11.98
C ALA A 341 -7.26 23.62 -13.04
N GLN A 342 -6.23 22.91 -13.56
CA GLN A 342 -5.34 23.39 -14.60
C GLN A 342 -6.03 23.60 -15.97
N VAL A 343 -7.03 22.79 -16.28
CA VAL A 343 -7.82 22.94 -17.51
C VAL A 343 -9.07 23.81 -17.35
N GLY A 344 -9.25 24.43 -16.18
CA GLY A 344 -10.35 25.36 -15.91
C GLY A 344 -11.69 24.69 -15.57
N GLN A 345 -11.71 23.38 -15.37
CA GLN A 345 -12.88 22.61 -14.94
C GLN A 345 -12.98 22.66 -13.42
N TYR A 346 -13.45 23.79 -12.90
CA TYR A 346 -13.39 24.09 -11.46
C TYR A 346 -14.41 23.32 -10.63
N GLU A 347 -15.55 22.94 -11.18
CA GLU A 347 -16.57 22.17 -10.48
C GLU A 347 -16.09 20.71 -10.27
N GLU A 348 -15.50 20.11 -11.30
CA GLU A 348 -14.87 18.81 -11.19
C GLU A 348 -13.68 18.83 -10.21
N ALA A 349 -12.87 19.89 -10.26
CA ALA A 349 -11.77 20.07 -9.31
C ALA A 349 -12.28 20.13 -7.87
N GLU A 350 -13.34 20.90 -7.62
CA GLU A 350 -14.00 21.01 -6.31
C GLU A 350 -14.52 19.66 -5.85
N TYR A 351 -15.26 18.93 -6.70
CA TYR A 351 -15.78 17.59 -6.40
C TYR A 351 -14.67 16.64 -5.95
N TYR A 352 -13.55 16.57 -6.67
CA TYR A 352 -12.45 15.68 -6.33
C TYR A 352 -11.66 16.12 -5.09
N PHE A 353 -11.58 17.42 -4.81
CA PHE A 353 -11.03 17.89 -3.54
C PHE A 353 -11.89 17.46 -2.36
N GLN A 354 -13.22 17.63 -2.44
CA GLN A 354 -14.14 17.21 -1.39
C GLN A 354 -14.15 15.69 -1.20
N LYS A 355 -14.11 14.93 -2.31
CA LYS A 355 -13.95 13.47 -2.28
C LYS A 355 -12.68 13.04 -1.54
N GLU A 356 -11.57 13.76 -1.70
CA GLU A 356 -10.33 13.43 -0.96
C GLU A 356 -10.43 13.81 0.51
N PHE A 357 -11.07 14.95 0.86
CA PHE A 357 -11.30 15.35 2.25
C PHE A 357 -12.22 14.39 3.02
N SER A 358 -13.12 13.68 2.34
CA SER A 358 -14.02 12.69 2.97
C SER A 358 -13.32 11.39 3.36
N LYS A 359 -12.08 11.17 2.91
CA LYS A 359 -11.30 9.98 3.25
C LYS A 359 -10.59 10.16 4.59
N GLU A 360 -10.32 9.04 5.27
CA GLU A 360 -9.38 9.04 6.38
C GLU A 360 -7.95 9.24 5.88
N LEU A 361 -7.40 10.41 6.13
CA LEU A 361 -6.07 10.78 5.69
C LEU A 361 -5.09 10.80 6.85
N SER A 362 -3.86 10.33 6.61
CA SER A 362 -2.77 10.57 7.54
C SER A 362 -2.53 12.08 7.71
N PRO A 363 -1.99 12.54 8.86
CA PRO A 363 -1.73 13.96 9.09
C PRO A 363 -0.91 14.61 7.97
N VAL A 364 0.11 13.93 7.46
CA VAL A 364 0.93 14.41 6.34
C VAL A 364 0.11 14.58 5.06
N ALA A 365 -0.74 13.61 4.74
CA ALA A 365 -1.58 13.67 3.55
C ALA A 365 -2.63 14.78 3.65
N LYS A 366 -3.25 14.92 4.82
CA LYS A 366 -4.22 15.98 5.11
C LYS A 366 -3.56 17.36 4.97
N GLN A 367 -2.34 17.52 5.46
CA GLN A 367 -1.59 18.77 5.32
C GLN A 367 -1.30 19.13 3.85
N VAL A 368 -0.85 18.16 3.05
CA VAL A 368 -0.65 18.35 1.59
C VAL A 368 -1.95 18.71 0.89
N LEU A 369 -3.06 18.09 1.28
CA LEU A 369 -4.38 18.39 0.71
C LEU A 369 -4.82 19.83 1.03
N HIS A 370 -4.65 20.28 2.27
CA HIS A 370 -4.92 21.69 2.64
C HIS A 370 -4.10 22.68 1.82
N LEU A 371 -2.81 22.40 1.60
CA LEU A 371 -1.94 23.25 0.77
C LEU A 371 -2.44 23.31 -0.70
N ARG A 372 -2.82 22.17 -1.29
CA ARG A 372 -3.30 22.10 -2.67
C ARG A 372 -4.64 22.80 -2.85
N TYR A 373 -5.56 22.50 -1.95
CA TYR A 373 -6.89 23.10 -2.00
C TYR A 373 -6.84 24.62 -1.70
N GLY A 374 -6.04 25.05 -0.74
CA GLY A 374 -5.79 26.47 -0.49
C GLY A 374 -5.21 27.18 -1.73
N ASN A 375 -4.28 26.55 -2.45
CA ASN A 375 -3.76 27.09 -3.70
C ASN A 375 -4.86 27.19 -4.78
N PHE A 376 -5.70 26.16 -4.93
CA PHE A 376 -6.83 26.17 -5.85
C PHE A 376 -7.79 27.31 -5.53
N GLN A 377 -8.17 27.48 -4.28
CA GLN A 377 -9.05 28.57 -3.85
C GLN A 377 -8.43 29.95 -4.10
N LEU A 378 -7.12 30.10 -3.85
CA LEU A 378 -6.43 31.37 -4.01
C LEU A 378 -6.23 31.76 -5.48
N PHE A 379 -5.71 30.85 -6.29
CA PHE A 379 -5.23 31.17 -7.64
C PHE A 379 -6.28 30.97 -8.73
N GLN A 380 -7.13 29.94 -8.63
CA GLN A 380 -8.14 29.61 -9.63
C GLN A 380 -9.53 30.18 -9.26
N ARG A 381 -10.01 29.92 -8.05
CA ARG A 381 -11.35 30.38 -7.61
C ARG A 381 -11.34 31.84 -7.13
N LYS A 382 -10.19 32.43 -6.90
CA LYS A 382 -10.01 33.80 -6.35
C LYS A 382 -10.73 34.01 -5.02
N CYS A 383 -10.89 32.96 -4.24
CA CYS A 383 -11.54 32.98 -2.94
C CYS A 383 -10.48 32.99 -1.82
N GLU A 384 -10.00 34.20 -1.48
CA GLU A 384 -8.90 34.38 -0.55
C GLU A 384 -9.25 33.90 0.86
N ASP A 385 -10.46 34.16 1.36
CA ASP A 385 -10.87 33.77 2.71
C ASP A 385 -10.84 32.24 2.89
N LYS A 386 -11.34 31.47 1.90
CA LYS A 386 -11.23 30.01 1.93
C LYS A 386 -9.77 29.55 1.87
N ALA A 387 -8.96 30.19 1.04
CA ALA A 387 -7.54 29.85 0.94
C ALA A 387 -6.80 30.05 2.26
N ILE A 388 -7.03 31.19 2.92
CA ILE A 388 -6.47 31.50 4.25
C ILE A 388 -6.89 30.46 5.27
N HIS A 389 -8.19 30.14 5.34
CA HIS A 389 -8.70 29.11 6.24
C HIS A 389 -7.94 27.77 6.07
N HIS A 390 -7.81 27.29 4.84
CA HIS A 390 -7.12 26.01 4.59
C HIS A 390 -5.61 26.08 4.85
N PHE A 391 -4.95 27.20 4.59
CA PHE A 391 -3.53 27.36 4.96
C PHE A 391 -3.33 27.34 6.47
N ILE A 392 -4.21 27.98 7.26
CA ILE A 392 -4.19 27.95 8.71
C ILE A 392 -4.36 26.52 9.23
N GLU A 393 -5.41 25.81 8.77
CA GLU A 393 -5.67 24.43 9.18
C GLU A 393 -4.51 23.49 8.80
N GLY A 394 -3.90 23.69 7.63
CA GLY A 394 -2.73 22.91 7.22
C GLY A 394 -1.49 23.18 8.05
N VAL A 395 -1.23 24.43 8.46
CA VAL A 395 -0.08 24.77 9.33
C VAL A 395 -0.23 24.14 10.71
N LYS A 396 -1.45 24.13 11.29
CA LYS A 396 -1.73 23.53 12.59
C LYS A 396 -1.40 22.03 12.66
N ILE A 397 -1.44 21.31 11.54
CA ILE A 397 -1.17 19.86 11.50
C ILE A 397 0.32 19.56 11.80
N ASN A 398 1.24 20.26 11.14
CA ASN A 398 2.67 20.16 11.37
C ASN A 398 3.39 21.42 10.90
N GLN A 399 3.79 22.25 11.84
CA GLN A 399 4.41 23.56 11.58
C GLN A 399 5.82 23.46 10.98
N GLY A 400 6.59 22.45 11.38
CA GLY A 400 7.98 22.24 10.95
C GLY A 400 8.16 21.53 9.62
N SER A 401 7.05 21.12 8.97
CA SER A 401 7.12 20.46 7.65
C SER A 401 7.36 21.47 6.52
N LYS A 402 7.90 21.00 5.39
CA LYS A 402 8.05 21.82 4.17
C LYS A 402 6.71 22.40 3.68
N GLU A 403 5.64 21.66 3.81
CA GLU A 403 4.27 22.08 3.45
C GLU A 403 3.74 23.13 4.42
N GLY A 404 3.97 22.96 5.71
CA GLY A 404 3.66 23.97 6.73
C GLY A 404 4.40 25.28 6.49
N GLU A 405 5.69 25.23 6.18
CA GLU A 405 6.49 26.40 5.85
C GLU A 405 5.98 27.11 4.58
N LYS A 406 5.64 26.36 3.51
CA LYS A 406 5.04 26.94 2.30
C LYS A 406 3.72 27.66 2.60
N MET A 407 2.88 27.11 3.47
CA MET A 407 1.61 27.77 3.87
C MET A 407 1.86 28.99 4.72
N ARG A 408 2.77 28.94 5.69
CA ARG A 408 3.18 30.13 6.48
C ARG A 408 3.65 31.27 5.58
N ASN A 409 4.54 30.98 4.63
CA ASN A 409 5.06 31.99 3.69
C ASN A 409 3.95 32.60 2.84
N LYS A 410 2.90 31.81 2.47
CA LYS A 410 1.73 32.34 1.75
C LYS A 410 0.87 33.22 2.63
N LEU A 411 0.59 32.82 3.85
CA LEU A 411 -0.16 33.65 4.84
C LEU A 411 0.55 34.96 5.09
N GLN A 412 1.89 34.93 5.30
CA GLN A 412 2.69 36.15 5.48
C GLN A 412 2.61 37.09 4.27
N ARG A 413 2.71 36.53 3.03
CA ARG A 413 2.58 37.33 1.81
C ARG A 413 1.19 37.96 1.70
N LEU A 414 0.12 37.20 1.98
CA LEU A 414 -1.26 37.71 1.93
C LEU A 414 -1.46 38.84 2.96
N ALA A 415 -0.96 38.67 4.18
CA ALA A 415 -1.01 39.72 5.20
C ALA A 415 -0.28 40.99 4.74
N ASN A 416 0.94 40.85 4.21
CA ASN A 416 1.71 42.00 3.74
C ASN A 416 1.03 42.74 2.57
N ILE A 417 0.42 42.03 1.62
CA ILE A 417 -0.34 42.63 0.51
C ILE A 417 -1.55 43.41 1.05
N LYS A 418 -2.25 42.91 2.05
CA LYS A 418 -3.38 43.63 2.67
C LYS A 418 -2.91 44.88 3.40
N LEU A 419 -1.83 44.79 4.19
CA LEU A 419 -1.27 45.93 4.92
C LEU A 419 -0.69 47.00 3.99
N SER A 420 -0.19 46.65 2.80
CA SER A 420 0.24 47.63 1.82
C SER A 420 -0.91 48.48 1.26
N LYS A 421 -2.14 47.91 1.23
CA LYS A 421 -3.35 48.61 0.83
C LYS A 421 -4.03 49.36 1.97
N ASN A 422 -4.07 48.78 3.13
CA ASN A 422 -4.63 49.34 4.35
C ASN A 422 -3.82 48.92 5.57
N ARG A 423 -3.03 49.85 6.14
CA ARG A 423 -2.14 49.59 7.32
C ARG A 423 -2.87 49.06 8.55
N ALA A 424 -4.18 49.29 8.66
CA ALA A 424 -5.00 48.85 9.77
C ALA A 424 -5.97 47.74 9.39
N ASP A 425 -5.69 46.96 8.33
CA ASP A 425 -6.54 45.83 7.89
C ASP A 425 -6.65 44.79 9.02
N PRO A 426 -7.83 44.57 9.61
CA PRO A 426 -7.97 43.67 10.74
C PRO A 426 -7.70 42.23 10.43
N LYS A 427 -7.97 41.76 9.19
CA LYS A 427 -7.66 40.40 8.78
C LYS A 427 -6.15 40.16 8.66
N ALA A 428 -5.43 41.16 8.14
CA ALA A 428 -3.97 41.10 8.04
C ALA A 428 -3.30 41.10 9.42
N LEU A 429 -3.77 41.94 10.32
CA LEU A 429 -3.26 41.98 11.68
C LEU A 429 -3.51 40.69 12.45
N HIS A 430 -4.69 40.09 12.27
CA HIS A 430 -5.02 38.78 12.84
C HIS A 430 -4.12 37.65 12.30
N LEU A 431 -3.82 37.67 10.99
CA LEU A 431 -2.91 36.69 10.38
C LEU A 431 -1.48 36.84 10.92
N LEU A 432 -0.99 38.07 11.11
CA LEU A 432 0.33 38.28 11.67
C LEU A 432 0.43 37.87 13.14
N ALA A 433 -0.61 38.15 13.93
CA ALA A 433 -0.68 37.70 15.32
C ALA A 433 -0.63 36.14 15.38
N PHE A 434 -1.45 35.46 14.57
CA PHE A 434 -1.41 34.00 14.46
C PHE A 434 -0.01 33.45 14.05
N LEU A 435 0.66 34.09 13.11
CA LEU A 435 2.00 33.67 12.69
C LEU A 435 3.06 33.93 13.77
N GLN A 436 2.87 34.97 14.59
CA GLN A 436 3.75 35.27 15.72
C GLN A 436 3.57 34.24 16.85
N GLU A 437 2.34 33.92 17.21
CA GLU A 437 2.04 32.83 18.17
C GLU A 437 2.73 31.53 17.77
N LEU A 438 2.62 31.13 16.49
CA LEU A 438 3.29 29.95 15.98
C LEU A 438 4.83 29.99 16.09
N ASN A 439 5.44 31.17 15.98
CA ASN A 439 6.88 31.31 16.13
C ASN A 439 7.32 31.24 17.60
N GLU A 440 6.52 31.78 18.51
CA GLU A 440 6.77 31.72 19.96
C GLU A 440 6.68 30.27 20.46
N ASP A 441 5.73 29.48 19.98
CA ASP A 441 5.62 28.04 20.26
C ASP A 441 6.82 27.23 19.73
N MET A 442 7.51 27.72 18.70
CA MET A 442 8.69 27.03 18.12
C MET A 442 10.00 27.39 18.83
N GLN A 443 10.09 28.52 19.52
CA GLN A 443 11.32 28.94 20.21
C GLN A 443 11.76 27.97 21.31
N PRO A 444 10.89 27.43 22.18
CA PRO A 444 11.28 26.44 23.18
C PRO A 444 11.81 25.14 22.56
N ALA A 445 11.25 24.74 21.42
CA ALA A 445 11.68 23.52 20.71
C ALA A 445 13.05 23.71 20.03
N ALA A 446 13.36 24.88 19.51
CA ALA A 446 14.65 25.21 18.92
C ALA A 446 15.75 25.27 20.00
N GLU A 447 15.49 25.90 21.13
CA GLU A 447 16.43 25.94 22.28
C GLU A 447 16.69 24.55 22.86
N TYR A 448 15.67 23.66 22.88
CA TYR A 448 15.84 22.27 23.30
C TYR A 448 16.68 21.47 22.31
N SER A 449 16.51 21.72 21.01
CA SER A 449 17.30 21.09 19.94
C SER A 449 18.76 21.52 19.98
N GLU A 450 19.05 22.83 20.21
CA GLU A 450 20.41 23.33 20.37
C GLU A 450 21.07 22.77 21.65
N ARG A 451 20.37 22.70 22.76
CA ARG A 451 20.87 22.10 24.01
C ARG A 451 21.14 20.59 23.86
N CYS A 452 20.34 19.87 23.04
CA CYS A 452 20.60 18.45 22.74
C CYS A 452 21.81 18.26 21.81
N LEU A 453 22.10 19.20 20.92
CA LEU A 453 23.29 19.18 20.08
C LEU A 453 24.58 19.43 20.88
N ASP A 454 24.52 20.39 21.85
CA ASP A 454 25.64 20.68 22.76
C ASP A 454 25.90 19.56 23.78
N SER A 455 24.90 18.71 24.08
CA SER A 455 25.04 17.58 25.01
C SER A 455 25.46 16.24 24.36
N GLY A 456 25.80 16.23 23.07
CA GLY A 456 26.36 15.07 22.37
C GLY A 456 25.40 13.90 22.08
N ASN A 457 24.09 14.09 22.28
CA ASN A 457 23.07 13.12 21.92
C ASN A 457 22.42 13.45 20.59
N HIS A 458 22.87 12.79 19.53
CA HIS A 458 22.26 12.88 18.22
C HIS A 458 20.81 12.37 18.23
N ILE A 459 19.84 13.30 18.11
CA ILE A 459 18.48 12.99 17.68
C ILE A 459 18.44 13.07 16.15
N PRO A 460 18.15 11.98 15.42
CA PRO A 460 18.18 12.02 13.96
C PRO A 460 17.06 12.92 13.42
N SER A 461 17.42 13.89 12.60
CA SER A 461 16.49 14.74 11.87
C SER A 461 15.57 13.92 10.96
N ALA A 462 14.27 14.12 11.11
CA ALA A 462 13.25 13.46 10.32
C ALA A 462 13.25 13.98 8.88
N SER A 463 13.96 13.31 7.97
CA SER A 463 13.80 13.53 6.52
C SER A 463 12.55 12.76 6.02
N LEU A 464 11.56 13.50 5.57
CA LEU A 464 10.34 12.98 4.96
C LEU A 464 10.66 12.23 3.67
N ALA A 465 10.35 10.93 3.64
CA ALA A 465 10.34 10.16 2.41
C ALA A 465 8.98 10.36 1.72
N GLU A 466 9.03 10.87 0.48
CA GLU A 466 7.92 10.81 -0.46
C GLU A 466 7.73 9.35 -0.91
N GLU A 467 6.57 8.76 -0.61
CA GLU A 467 6.05 7.59 -1.32
C GLU A 467 5.04 7.99 -2.39
#